data_e429b6ffff7e5be47400fbeb14459f1a
#
_entry.id   e429b6ffff7e5be47400fbeb14459f1a
#
_cell.length_a   1.000
_cell.length_b   1.000
_cell.length_c   1.000
_cell.angle_alpha   90.00
_cell.angle_beta   90.00
_cell.angle_gamma   90.00
#
_symmetry.space_group_name_H-M   'P 1'
#
loop_
_entity.id
_entity.type
_entity.pdbx_description
1 polymer ?
#
loop_
_entity_poly.entity_id
_entity_poly.type
_entity_poly.pdbx_seq_one_letter_code
_entity_poly.pdbx_strand_id
1 'polypeptide(L)'
;MTIQRHIGVHMSDEEMKLVAPADEVAFRSPVPTQVVSNGEYNPLPQTEKQRQVEGLIKEMADVQAKRHNMDRRQFLATSAGMALAFAAMNKVFGPVWEVSEAEAAGDMEMSDYRAKQLAGQFIFDDQTHFIRDDFKQEGLLGLTKWAVGAKVNPNINDAPMTLSRYKMDNYLKEIFLDSDTKMSLLSGAPFDDPSWWLLSNDAIQNACRAVNKMAGQTRMLGHTIITPKYPNWMDEVDRGIEVLKPVSWKSYTIGDPFGPSKYAWKLDDEKLMYPFYEKAIKSGINTICIHKGLMPRDYEKAFAGTWEHATARDIGKAAKDWPGMNFVIYHSALRPWLADQPDADLQKFLDTGYVEWATDLARIPEKYGVNNVYGEIGSTFASTAVTNPRFCAAFIGQLVNLMGAERVVWGTDSVWYGSPQWQIEAMRRMEIPDDIMKKFKFKTKLGGANSEVKQNIFGLNSARMYQLDMRLGEGKPFRQDQISQIKADYLAMGGERSNTYYGYVDKKSHVV
;
A
#
# COMPACT_ATOMS: atom_id res chain seq x y z
N MET A 1 7.42 -30.61 -37.38
CA MET A 1 6.19 -29.98 -36.88
C MET A 1 6.51 -28.51 -36.63
N THR A 2 5.98 -27.62 -37.44
CA THR A 2 6.17 -26.19 -37.28
C THR A 2 5.24 -25.76 -36.15
N ILE A 3 5.81 -25.48 -34.98
CA ILE A 3 5.06 -24.92 -33.88
C ILE A 3 4.63 -23.55 -34.36
N GLN A 4 3.36 -23.37 -34.69
CA GLN A 4 2.75 -22.06 -34.88
C GLN A 4 2.80 -21.37 -33.55
N ARG A 5 3.81 -20.51 -33.34
CA ARG A 5 3.82 -19.60 -32.20
C ARG A 5 2.55 -18.75 -32.33
N HIS A 6 1.58 -19.02 -31.48
CA HIS A 6 0.53 -18.04 -31.26
C HIS A 6 1.22 -16.74 -30.83
N ILE A 7 1.09 -15.71 -31.65
CA ILE A 7 1.42 -14.34 -31.26
C ILE A 7 0.31 -13.95 -30.25
N GLY A 8 0.28 -14.69 -29.18
CA GLY A 8 -0.56 -14.47 -28.01
C GLY A 8 0.24 -13.73 -26.99
N VAL A 9 -0.45 -13.04 -26.17
CA VAL A 9 0.11 -12.16 -25.13
C VAL A 9 0.65 -12.96 -23.94
N HIS A 10 0.42 -14.27 -23.91
CA HIS A 10 0.93 -15.22 -22.91
C HIS A 10 1.08 -16.62 -23.54
N MET A 11 1.90 -17.43 -22.92
CA MET A 11 2.12 -18.81 -23.36
C MET A 11 0.90 -19.68 -23.04
N SER A 12 0.54 -20.57 -23.95
CA SER A 12 -0.44 -21.64 -23.69
C SER A 12 0.13 -22.67 -22.69
N ASP A 13 -0.73 -23.47 -22.08
CA ASP A 13 -0.32 -24.57 -21.19
C ASP A 13 0.61 -25.58 -21.87
N GLU A 14 0.51 -25.75 -23.18
CA GLU A 14 1.39 -26.62 -23.96
C GLU A 14 2.76 -25.99 -24.18
N GLU A 15 2.81 -24.70 -24.48
CA GLU A 15 4.06 -23.95 -24.59
C GLU A 15 4.78 -23.86 -23.24
N MET A 16 4.02 -23.69 -22.14
CA MET A 16 4.57 -23.70 -20.79
C MET A 16 5.27 -25.01 -20.44
N LYS A 17 4.79 -26.16 -20.94
CA LYS A 17 5.46 -27.46 -20.74
C LYS A 17 6.80 -27.57 -21.48
N LEU A 18 7.03 -26.71 -22.46
CA LEU A 18 8.28 -26.67 -23.24
C LEU A 18 9.29 -25.67 -22.67
N VAL A 19 8.89 -24.86 -21.72
CA VAL A 19 9.77 -23.90 -21.03
C VAL A 19 10.72 -24.66 -20.11
N ALA A 20 11.98 -24.30 -20.12
CA ALA A 20 12.94 -24.89 -19.18
C ALA A 20 12.53 -24.61 -17.73
N PRO A 21 12.63 -25.58 -16.82
CA PRO A 21 12.26 -25.41 -15.41
C PRO A 21 12.90 -24.19 -14.74
N ALA A 22 14.08 -23.77 -15.19
CA ALA A 22 14.75 -22.56 -14.71
C ALA A 22 14.01 -21.27 -15.10
N ASP A 23 13.27 -21.26 -16.20
CA ASP A 23 12.49 -20.10 -16.66
C ASP A 23 11.15 -20.02 -15.93
N GLU A 24 10.52 -21.15 -15.62
CA GLU A 24 9.28 -21.19 -14.83
C GLU A 24 9.48 -20.68 -13.42
N VAL A 25 10.63 -20.98 -12.88
CA VAL A 25 10.95 -20.72 -11.46
C VAL A 25 11.51 -19.32 -11.22
N ALA A 26 11.88 -18.61 -12.26
CA ALA A 26 12.73 -17.43 -12.17
C ALA A 26 12.07 -16.14 -12.68
N PHE A 27 10.77 -16.13 -12.95
CA PHE A 27 10.09 -14.90 -13.33
C PHE A 27 9.94 -14.00 -12.10
N ARG A 28 10.78 -12.96 -12.04
CA ARG A 28 10.75 -11.93 -11.02
C ARG A 28 10.31 -10.63 -11.65
N SER A 29 8.98 -10.43 -11.72
CA SER A 29 8.44 -9.18 -12.22
C SER A 29 8.79 -8.03 -11.27
N PRO A 30 9.20 -6.86 -11.77
CA PRO A 30 9.42 -5.68 -10.94
C PRO A 30 8.11 -5.08 -10.40
N VAL A 31 6.97 -5.42 -11.01
CA VAL A 31 5.61 -5.03 -10.59
C VAL A 31 4.79 -6.31 -10.43
N PRO A 32 3.96 -6.44 -9.39
CA PRO A 32 3.08 -7.59 -9.25
C PRO A 32 2.18 -7.77 -10.47
N THR A 33 2.03 -9.01 -10.92
CA THR A 33 1.12 -9.37 -12.02
C THR A 33 -0.20 -9.94 -11.53
N GLN A 34 -0.43 -9.91 -10.22
CA GLN A 34 -1.68 -10.31 -9.57
C GLN A 34 -1.83 -9.63 -8.22
N VAL A 35 -3.03 -9.67 -7.66
CA VAL A 35 -3.28 -9.19 -6.31
C VAL A 35 -2.72 -10.16 -5.29
N VAL A 36 -2.13 -9.61 -4.25
CA VAL A 36 -1.71 -10.34 -3.05
C VAL A 36 -2.52 -9.85 -1.85
N SER A 37 -2.69 -10.72 -0.86
CA SER A 37 -3.42 -10.40 0.35
C SER A 37 -2.53 -9.73 1.39
N ASN A 38 -3.11 -8.81 2.16
CA ASN A 38 -2.52 -8.29 3.39
C ASN A 38 -3.00 -9.05 4.63
N GLY A 39 -3.73 -10.16 4.48
CA GLY A 39 -4.31 -10.95 5.57
C GLY A 39 -5.79 -10.69 5.84
N GLU A 40 -6.37 -9.64 5.27
CA GLU A 40 -7.76 -9.23 5.53
C GLU A 40 -8.76 -9.78 4.50
N TYR A 41 -8.28 -10.28 3.37
CA TYR A 41 -9.11 -10.77 2.27
C TYR A 41 -8.45 -11.90 1.48
N ASN A 42 -9.25 -12.69 0.79
CA ASN A 42 -8.75 -13.79 -0.03
C ASN A 42 -8.20 -13.27 -1.35
N PRO A 43 -6.93 -13.56 -1.70
CA PRO A 43 -6.41 -13.28 -3.03
C PRO A 43 -7.14 -14.16 -4.05
N LEU A 44 -7.41 -13.58 -5.21
CA LEU A 44 -8.07 -14.28 -6.30
C LEU A 44 -7.07 -14.74 -7.35
N PRO A 45 -7.43 -15.74 -8.17
CA PRO A 45 -6.64 -16.12 -9.31
C PRO A 45 -6.35 -14.94 -10.23
N GLN A 46 -5.21 -14.97 -10.87
CA GLN A 46 -4.82 -13.99 -11.86
C GLN A 46 -5.87 -13.86 -12.97
N THR A 47 -6.28 -12.64 -13.27
CA THR A 47 -7.23 -12.38 -14.37
C THR A 47 -6.55 -12.59 -15.72
N GLU A 48 -7.35 -12.72 -16.78
CA GLU A 48 -6.82 -12.84 -18.16
C GLU A 48 -5.95 -11.63 -18.54
N LYS A 49 -6.38 -10.42 -18.22
CA LYS A 49 -5.57 -9.21 -18.48
C LYS A 49 -4.25 -9.21 -17.71
N GLN A 50 -4.24 -9.69 -16.47
CA GLN A 50 -3.01 -9.81 -15.71
C GLN A 50 -2.07 -10.86 -16.30
N ARG A 51 -2.58 -12.00 -16.80
CA ARG A 51 -1.78 -12.98 -17.55
C ARG A 51 -1.20 -12.38 -18.83
N GLN A 52 -2.00 -11.58 -19.56
CA GLN A 52 -1.52 -10.85 -20.74
C GLN A 52 -0.39 -9.88 -20.40
N VAL A 53 -0.52 -9.11 -19.30
CA VAL A 53 0.57 -8.24 -18.82
C VAL A 53 1.82 -9.04 -18.51
N GLU A 54 1.69 -10.16 -17.80
CA GLU A 54 2.81 -11.02 -17.45
C GLU A 54 3.53 -11.57 -18.69
N GLY A 55 2.77 -12.06 -19.68
CA GLY A 55 3.29 -12.54 -20.96
C GLY A 55 4.06 -11.44 -21.71
N LEU A 56 3.49 -10.24 -21.78
CA LEU A 56 4.14 -9.09 -22.41
C LEU A 56 5.42 -8.66 -21.68
N ILE A 57 5.44 -8.66 -20.35
CA ILE A 57 6.65 -8.36 -19.59
C ILE A 57 7.75 -9.36 -19.94
N LYS A 58 7.44 -10.67 -19.98
CA LYS A 58 8.40 -11.73 -20.34
C LYS A 58 8.94 -11.53 -21.74
N GLU A 59 8.07 -11.36 -22.73
CA GLU A 59 8.44 -11.17 -24.14
C GLU A 59 9.31 -9.92 -24.34
N MET A 60 8.84 -8.78 -23.85
CA MET A 60 9.54 -7.51 -24.01
C MET A 60 10.89 -7.51 -23.27
N ALA A 61 10.95 -8.12 -22.08
CA ALA A 61 12.18 -8.22 -21.31
C ALA A 61 13.21 -9.15 -21.98
N ASP A 62 12.81 -10.24 -22.61
CA ASP A 62 13.71 -11.12 -23.38
C ASP A 62 14.37 -10.38 -24.55
N VAL A 63 13.62 -9.53 -25.23
CA VAL A 63 14.15 -8.72 -26.33
C VAL A 63 15.19 -7.73 -25.82
N GLN A 64 14.86 -7.01 -24.75
CA GLN A 64 15.75 -5.96 -24.21
C GLN A 64 16.97 -6.56 -23.49
N ALA A 65 16.80 -7.64 -22.76
CA ALA A 65 17.90 -8.33 -22.11
C ALA A 65 18.98 -8.77 -23.11
N LYS A 66 18.57 -9.36 -24.24
CA LYS A 66 19.50 -9.72 -25.35
C LYS A 66 20.23 -8.50 -25.90
N ARG A 67 19.56 -7.36 -26.09
CA ARG A 67 20.18 -6.12 -26.59
C ARG A 67 21.26 -5.58 -25.63
N HIS A 68 21.07 -5.79 -24.33
CA HIS A 68 22.00 -5.34 -23.29
C HIS A 68 22.97 -6.43 -22.83
N ASN A 69 23.01 -7.59 -23.51
CA ASN A 69 23.84 -8.73 -23.14
C ASN A 69 23.64 -9.19 -21.69
N MET A 70 22.38 -9.24 -21.28
CA MET A 70 21.91 -9.66 -19.95
C MET A 70 20.94 -10.85 -20.08
N ASP A 71 20.74 -11.58 -19.00
CA ASP A 71 19.57 -12.44 -18.89
C ASP A 71 18.30 -11.62 -18.53
N ARG A 72 17.13 -12.20 -18.74
CA ARG A 72 15.84 -11.56 -18.46
C ARG A 72 15.71 -11.10 -17.00
N ARG A 73 16.21 -11.89 -16.05
CA ARG A 73 16.16 -11.60 -14.62
C ARG A 73 17.01 -10.37 -14.27
N GLN A 74 18.22 -10.33 -14.82
CA GLN A 74 19.11 -9.19 -14.65
C GLN A 74 18.46 -7.90 -15.20
N PHE A 75 17.88 -7.97 -16.41
CA PHE A 75 17.22 -6.81 -17.00
C PHE A 75 16.01 -6.36 -16.17
N LEU A 76 15.14 -7.28 -15.74
CA LEU A 76 13.96 -6.94 -14.93
C LEU A 76 14.31 -6.36 -13.54
N ALA A 77 15.52 -6.60 -13.05
CA ALA A 77 16.00 -5.98 -11.81
C ALA A 77 16.48 -4.53 -11.99
N THR A 78 16.51 -4.01 -13.23
CA THR A 78 16.94 -2.63 -13.53
C THR A 78 15.78 -1.63 -13.51
N SER A 79 16.12 -0.34 -13.51
CA SER A 79 15.14 0.74 -13.69
C SER A 79 14.41 0.65 -15.04
N ALA A 80 15.11 0.20 -16.10
CA ALA A 80 14.51 -0.02 -17.41
C ALA A 80 13.51 -1.20 -17.40
N GLY A 81 13.82 -2.27 -16.66
CA GLY A 81 12.89 -3.38 -16.44
C GLY A 81 11.61 -2.93 -15.72
N MET A 82 11.73 -2.05 -14.74
CA MET A 82 10.57 -1.44 -14.06
C MET A 82 9.72 -0.61 -15.04
N ALA A 83 10.35 0.25 -15.83
CA ALA A 83 9.64 1.07 -16.83
C ALA A 83 8.95 0.21 -17.90
N LEU A 84 9.62 -0.84 -18.35
CA LEU A 84 9.07 -1.80 -19.30
C LEU A 84 7.83 -2.51 -18.77
N ALA A 85 7.79 -2.88 -17.50
CA ALA A 85 6.60 -3.48 -16.89
C ALA A 85 5.39 -2.54 -16.95
N PHE A 86 5.56 -1.24 -16.67
CA PHE A 86 4.49 -0.25 -16.82
C PHE A 86 4.10 -0.04 -18.29
N ALA A 87 5.04 -0.09 -19.22
CA ALA A 87 4.75 -0.05 -20.65
C ALA A 87 3.90 -1.26 -21.09
N ALA A 88 4.19 -2.45 -20.57
CA ALA A 88 3.38 -3.66 -20.81
C ALA A 88 1.96 -3.51 -20.25
N MET A 89 1.81 -2.95 -19.04
CA MET A 89 0.50 -2.67 -18.46
C MET A 89 -0.30 -1.67 -19.33
N ASN A 90 0.34 -0.63 -19.85
CA ASN A 90 -0.33 0.34 -20.75
C ASN A 90 -0.85 -0.32 -22.03
N LYS A 91 -0.15 -1.34 -22.58
CA LYS A 91 -0.62 -2.06 -23.76
C LYS A 91 -1.92 -2.84 -23.52
N VAL A 92 -2.15 -3.31 -22.30
CA VAL A 92 -3.34 -4.11 -21.96
C VAL A 92 -4.48 -3.25 -21.43
N PHE A 93 -4.17 -2.29 -20.55
CA PHE A 93 -5.19 -1.51 -19.86
C PHE A 93 -5.43 -0.12 -20.46
N GLY A 94 -4.61 0.28 -21.45
CA GLY A 94 -4.60 1.64 -21.96
C GLY A 94 -3.67 2.57 -21.17
N PRO A 95 -3.46 3.80 -21.64
CA PRO A 95 -2.50 4.74 -21.05
C PRO A 95 -2.94 5.21 -19.66
N VAL A 96 -2.19 4.79 -18.65
CA VAL A 96 -2.33 5.21 -17.26
C VAL A 96 -0.97 5.62 -16.69
N TRP A 97 0.09 4.98 -17.19
CA TRP A 97 1.44 5.13 -16.66
C TRP A 97 2.28 5.99 -17.60
N GLU A 98 2.89 7.04 -17.08
CA GLU A 98 3.90 7.82 -17.80
C GLU A 98 5.16 6.97 -18.01
N VAL A 99 5.42 6.61 -19.25
CA VAL A 99 6.63 5.90 -19.69
C VAL A 99 7.10 6.60 -20.98
N SER A 100 8.30 7.17 -20.96
CA SER A 100 8.86 7.81 -22.15
C SER A 100 9.16 6.77 -23.25
N GLU A 101 9.26 7.23 -24.49
CA GLU A 101 9.61 6.36 -25.63
C GLU A 101 10.96 5.66 -25.40
N ALA A 102 11.94 6.36 -24.84
CA ALA A 102 13.25 5.80 -24.52
C ALA A 102 13.13 4.68 -23.45
N GLU A 103 12.41 4.93 -22.36
CA GLU A 103 12.17 3.91 -21.34
C GLU A 103 11.41 2.70 -21.89
N ALA A 104 10.38 2.93 -22.71
CA ALA A 104 9.61 1.87 -23.35
C ALA A 104 10.46 1.04 -24.35
N ALA A 105 11.48 1.65 -24.96
CA ALA A 105 12.48 1.01 -25.79
C ALA A 105 13.60 0.33 -24.98
N GLY A 106 13.54 0.32 -23.65
CA GLY A 106 14.51 -0.33 -22.78
C GLY A 106 15.83 0.43 -22.63
N ASP A 107 15.82 1.75 -22.81
CA ASP A 107 16.99 2.60 -22.58
C ASP A 107 17.35 2.63 -21.09
N MET A 108 18.48 1.98 -20.75
CA MET A 108 18.92 1.87 -19.38
C MET A 108 19.44 3.19 -18.81
N GLU A 109 20.12 4.00 -19.63
CA GLU A 109 20.71 5.26 -19.20
C GLU A 109 19.60 6.27 -18.82
N MET A 110 18.60 6.41 -19.67
CA MET A 110 17.46 7.29 -19.42
C MET A 110 16.63 6.82 -18.22
N SER A 111 16.42 5.51 -18.09
CA SER A 111 15.68 4.94 -16.94
C SER A 111 16.42 5.15 -15.62
N ASP A 112 17.74 4.95 -15.60
CA ASP A 112 18.57 5.18 -14.43
C ASP A 112 18.69 6.68 -14.10
N TYR A 113 18.78 7.54 -15.09
CA TYR A 113 18.76 8.98 -14.90
C TYR A 113 17.47 9.41 -14.19
N ARG A 114 16.31 8.96 -14.68
CA ARG A 114 15.02 9.26 -14.04
C ARG A 114 14.97 8.74 -12.59
N ALA A 115 15.40 7.52 -12.35
CA ALA A 115 15.42 6.93 -11.00
C ALA A 115 16.30 7.75 -10.04
N LYS A 116 17.49 8.18 -10.49
CA LYS A 116 18.41 9.03 -9.70
C LYS A 116 17.80 10.40 -9.39
N GLN A 117 17.12 11.05 -10.36
CA GLN A 117 16.47 12.34 -10.14
C GLN A 117 15.35 12.25 -9.07
N LEU A 118 14.69 11.11 -8.95
CA LEU A 118 13.58 10.88 -8.03
C LEU A 118 14.00 10.29 -6.68
N ALA A 119 15.24 9.80 -6.54
CA ALA A 119 15.71 9.15 -5.32
C ALA A 119 15.69 10.07 -4.08
N GLY A 120 15.78 11.40 -4.29
CA GLY A 120 15.71 12.41 -3.23
C GLY A 120 14.29 12.84 -2.83
N GLN A 121 13.25 12.36 -3.49
CA GLN A 121 11.86 12.72 -3.20
C GLN A 121 11.50 12.35 -1.76
N PHE A 122 10.83 13.26 -1.05
CA PHE A 122 10.37 12.98 0.31
C PHE A 122 9.14 12.10 0.27
N ILE A 123 9.29 10.88 0.78
CA ILE A 123 8.23 9.87 0.86
C ILE A 123 8.07 9.46 2.31
N PHE A 124 6.88 9.71 2.86
CA PHE A 124 6.47 9.30 4.18
C PHE A 124 5.32 8.27 4.03
N ASP A 125 5.59 7.05 4.46
CA ASP A 125 4.63 5.95 4.39
C ASP A 125 3.79 5.92 5.67
N ASP A 126 2.55 6.34 5.57
CA ASP A 126 1.62 6.52 6.69
C ASP A 126 1.05 5.20 7.24
N GLN A 127 1.31 4.08 6.57
CA GLN A 127 0.82 2.78 7.02
C GLN A 127 1.82 1.67 6.69
N THR A 128 2.55 1.23 7.71
CA THR A 128 3.48 0.11 7.60
C THR A 128 3.31 -0.84 8.79
N HIS A 129 3.65 -2.10 8.59
CA HIS A 129 3.44 -3.18 9.56
C HIS A 129 4.61 -4.16 9.60
N PHE A 130 4.85 -4.72 10.75
CA PHE A 130 5.54 -5.99 10.94
C PHE A 130 4.95 -6.72 12.16
N ILE A 131 5.34 -7.97 12.40
CA ILE A 131 4.85 -8.76 13.54
C ILE A 131 5.96 -8.97 14.56
N ARG A 132 5.59 -9.02 15.84
CA ARG A 132 6.53 -9.30 16.95
C ARG A 132 7.21 -10.66 16.80
N ASP A 133 8.39 -10.83 17.37
CA ASP A 133 9.20 -12.05 17.20
C ASP A 133 8.53 -13.29 17.77
N ASP A 134 7.82 -13.17 18.88
CA ASP A 134 7.09 -14.24 19.55
C ASP A 134 5.69 -14.50 18.99
N PHE A 135 5.29 -13.82 17.90
CA PHE A 135 4.01 -14.04 17.23
C PHE A 135 3.94 -15.47 16.67
N LYS A 136 2.93 -16.23 17.11
CA LYS A 136 2.77 -17.67 16.80
C LYS A 136 1.47 -18.00 16.06
N GLN A 137 0.66 -17.00 15.74
CA GLN A 137 -0.64 -17.24 15.13
C GLN A 137 -0.47 -17.57 13.64
N GLU A 138 -0.28 -18.84 13.34
CA GLU A 138 -0.12 -19.33 11.95
C GLU A 138 -1.35 -19.09 11.07
N GLY A 139 -2.50 -18.75 11.65
CA GLY A 139 -3.69 -18.34 10.93
C GLY A 139 -3.43 -17.12 10.01
N LEU A 140 -2.45 -16.26 10.32
CA LEU A 140 -1.99 -15.20 9.45
C LEU A 140 -1.49 -15.72 8.07
N LEU A 141 -1.04 -16.98 8.02
CA LEU A 141 -0.65 -17.65 6.77
C LEU A 141 -1.81 -18.35 6.06
N GLY A 142 -3.03 -18.26 6.59
CA GLY A 142 -4.19 -18.98 6.05
C GLY A 142 -4.46 -18.65 4.58
N LEU A 143 -4.40 -17.37 4.22
CA LEU A 143 -4.59 -16.93 2.85
C LEU A 143 -3.43 -17.33 1.93
N THR A 144 -2.19 -17.30 2.43
CA THR A 144 -1.03 -17.81 1.70
C THR A 144 -1.17 -19.32 1.43
N LYS A 145 -1.57 -20.10 2.44
CA LYS A 145 -1.83 -21.54 2.30
C LYS A 145 -2.92 -21.82 1.27
N TRP A 146 -3.99 -21.05 1.31
CA TRP A 146 -5.04 -21.14 0.30
C TRP A 146 -4.51 -20.79 -1.10
N ALA A 147 -3.77 -19.70 -1.25
CA ALA A 147 -3.22 -19.25 -2.54
C ALA A 147 -2.27 -20.29 -3.17
N VAL A 148 -1.45 -20.96 -2.35
CA VAL A 148 -0.61 -22.09 -2.79
C VAL A 148 -1.47 -23.26 -3.25
N GLY A 149 -2.46 -23.66 -2.47
CA GLY A 149 -3.38 -24.75 -2.83
C GLY A 149 -4.18 -24.48 -4.10
N ALA A 150 -4.60 -23.26 -4.30
CA ALA A 150 -5.35 -22.80 -5.49
C ALA A 150 -4.43 -22.50 -6.69
N LYS A 151 -3.11 -22.58 -6.53
CA LYS A 151 -2.10 -22.28 -7.59
C LYS A 151 -2.28 -20.89 -8.22
N VAL A 152 -2.61 -19.90 -7.40
CA VAL A 152 -2.86 -18.53 -7.89
C VAL A 152 -1.58 -17.83 -8.33
N ASN A 153 -0.42 -18.28 -7.83
CA ASN A 153 0.89 -17.80 -8.25
C ASN A 153 1.88 -18.97 -8.35
N PRO A 154 2.39 -19.31 -9.52
CA PRO A 154 3.33 -20.43 -9.69
C PRO A 154 4.65 -20.25 -8.92
N ASN A 155 5.03 -19.00 -8.60
CA ASN A 155 6.27 -18.73 -7.89
C ASN A 155 6.20 -19.06 -6.38
N ILE A 156 5.01 -19.26 -5.81
CA ILE A 156 4.81 -19.57 -4.39
C ILE A 156 4.41 -21.01 -4.12
N ASN A 157 4.10 -21.82 -5.13
CA ASN A 157 3.54 -23.16 -4.96
C ASN A 157 4.39 -24.09 -4.10
N ASP A 158 5.71 -23.91 -4.13
CA ASP A 158 6.69 -24.70 -3.35
C ASP A 158 7.32 -23.90 -2.20
N ALA A 159 6.86 -22.70 -1.93
CA ALA A 159 7.44 -21.84 -0.93
C ALA A 159 7.19 -22.36 0.50
N PRO A 160 8.19 -22.35 1.39
CA PRO A 160 7.93 -22.57 2.81
C PRO A 160 7.10 -21.41 3.36
N MET A 161 5.93 -21.74 3.92
CA MET A 161 5.05 -20.76 4.54
C MET A 161 5.55 -20.48 5.95
N THR A 162 6.25 -19.36 6.13
CA THR A 162 6.78 -18.93 7.42
C THR A 162 6.42 -17.48 7.70
N LEU A 163 6.43 -17.10 8.98
CA LEU A 163 6.20 -15.73 9.41
C LEU A 163 7.45 -14.83 9.28
N SER A 164 8.60 -15.37 8.83
CA SER A 164 9.88 -14.64 8.78
C SER A 164 9.80 -13.37 7.94
N ARG A 165 9.05 -13.39 6.84
CA ARG A 165 8.89 -12.24 5.95
C ARG A 165 8.14 -11.05 6.57
N TYR A 166 7.46 -11.28 7.68
CA TYR A 166 6.72 -10.25 8.38
C TYR A 166 7.46 -9.72 9.61
N LYS A 167 8.72 -10.15 9.86
CA LYS A 167 9.53 -9.72 11.00
C LYS A 167 10.25 -8.40 10.76
N MET A 168 10.73 -7.80 11.85
CA MET A 168 11.34 -6.48 11.84
C MET A 168 12.57 -6.35 10.93
N ASP A 169 13.40 -7.38 10.85
CA ASP A 169 14.59 -7.40 9.99
C ASP A 169 14.23 -7.27 8.52
N ASN A 170 13.27 -8.08 8.05
CA ASN A 170 12.75 -7.98 6.69
C ASN A 170 12.01 -6.65 6.47
N TYR A 171 11.25 -6.16 7.46
CA TYR A 171 10.61 -4.86 7.39
C TYR A 171 11.63 -3.74 7.13
N LEU A 172 12.73 -3.70 7.89
CA LEU A 172 13.77 -2.68 7.71
C LEU A 172 14.39 -2.74 6.31
N LYS A 173 14.64 -3.96 5.81
CA LYS A 173 15.12 -4.18 4.45
C LYS A 173 14.12 -3.64 3.41
N GLU A 174 12.87 -4.10 3.47
CA GLU A 174 11.84 -3.77 2.47
C GLU A 174 11.51 -2.28 2.44
N ILE A 175 11.35 -1.66 3.61
CA ILE A 175 10.93 -0.26 3.73
C ILE A 175 12.09 0.70 3.47
N PHE A 176 13.26 0.48 4.05
CA PHE A 176 14.32 1.47 4.02
C PHE A 176 15.48 1.17 3.07
N LEU A 177 15.77 -0.12 2.80
CA LEU A 177 16.90 -0.46 1.93
C LEU A 177 16.43 -0.68 0.48
N ASP A 178 15.32 -1.37 0.26
CA ASP A 178 14.82 -1.70 -1.06
C ASP A 178 13.87 -0.65 -1.66
N SER A 179 13.48 0.36 -0.90
CA SER A 179 12.58 1.41 -1.38
C SER A 179 13.10 2.84 -1.14
N ASP A 180 12.46 3.81 -1.80
CA ASP A 180 12.76 5.23 -1.65
C ASP A 180 12.05 5.86 -0.44
N THR A 181 11.39 5.08 0.40
CA THR A 181 10.75 5.56 1.63
C THR A 181 11.76 6.23 2.55
N LYS A 182 11.46 7.45 2.98
CA LYS A 182 12.32 8.24 3.88
C LYS A 182 11.89 8.12 5.32
N MET A 183 10.59 8.09 5.55
CA MET A 183 9.98 7.94 6.86
C MET A 183 8.83 6.95 6.79
N SER A 184 8.52 6.29 7.89
CA SER A 184 7.38 5.40 8.01
C SER A 184 6.63 5.63 9.31
N LEU A 185 5.33 5.34 9.29
CA LEU A 185 4.48 5.26 10.45
C LEU A 185 4.17 3.78 10.73
N LEU A 186 4.69 3.28 11.84
CA LEU A 186 4.47 1.90 12.26
C LEU A 186 3.11 1.76 12.90
N SER A 187 2.29 0.92 12.31
CA SER A 187 0.92 0.65 12.71
C SER A 187 0.78 -0.77 13.26
N GLY A 188 -0.04 -0.92 14.28
CA GLY A 188 -0.51 -2.21 14.75
C GLY A 188 -1.98 -2.42 14.39
N ALA A 189 -2.50 -3.61 14.67
CA ALA A 189 -3.91 -3.94 14.53
C ALA A 189 -4.44 -4.52 15.84
N PRO A 190 -5.54 -4.00 16.39
CA PRO A 190 -6.23 -4.62 17.51
C PRO A 190 -7.04 -5.82 17.02
N PHE A 191 -7.12 -6.83 17.89
CA PHE A 191 -8.02 -7.98 17.76
C PHE A 191 -8.71 -8.20 19.09
N ASP A 192 -9.85 -8.89 19.07
CA ASP A 192 -10.56 -9.26 20.30
C ASP A 192 -9.71 -10.16 21.21
N ASP A 193 -8.89 -11.02 20.63
CA ASP A 193 -7.87 -11.79 21.34
C ASP A 193 -6.51 -11.08 21.26
N PRO A 194 -5.94 -10.63 22.40
CA PRO A 194 -4.63 -9.97 22.41
C PRO A 194 -3.46 -10.81 21.85
N SER A 195 -3.59 -12.14 21.83
CA SER A 195 -2.57 -13.02 21.24
C SER A 195 -2.39 -12.79 19.71
N TRP A 196 -3.41 -12.24 19.04
CA TRP A 196 -3.40 -11.88 17.63
C TRP A 196 -2.89 -10.48 17.34
N TRP A 197 -2.66 -9.67 18.37
CA TRP A 197 -2.08 -8.35 18.13
C TRP A 197 -0.70 -8.48 17.48
N LEU A 198 -0.53 -7.88 16.34
CA LEU A 198 0.71 -7.90 15.58
C LEU A 198 1.87 -7.33 16.39
N LEU A 199 1.63 -6.21 17.06
CA LEU A 199 2.54 -5.51 17.95
C LEU A 199 1.76 -4.95 19.15
N SER A 200 2.36 -4.99 20.33
CA SER A 200 1.88 -4.19 21.45
C SER A 200 2.27 -2.71 21.30
N ASN A 201 1.61 -1.82 22.03
CA ASN A 201 1.97 -0.41 22.04
C ASN A 201 3.42 -0.16 22.48
N ASP A 202 3.92 -0.94 23.45
CA ASP A 202 5.33 -0.89 23.84
C ASP A 202 6.28 -1.35 22.74
N ALA A 203 5.93 -2.42 22.03
CA ALA A 203 6.73 -2.93 20.91
C ALA A 203 6.83 -1.90 19.79
N ILE A 204 5.73 -1.22 19.45
CA ILE A 204 5.71 -0.14 18.46
C ILE A 204 6.69 0.97 18.86
N GLN A 205 6.57 1.49 20.09
CA GLN A 205 7.42 2.60 20.52
C GLN A 205 8.88 2.19 20.71
N ASN A 206 9.16 0.95 21.14
CA ASN A 206 10.51 0.42 21.24
C ASN A 206 11.17 0.30 19.86
N ALA A 207 10.45 -0.20 18.87
CA ALA A 207 10.93 -0.29 17.49
C ALA A 207 11.26 1.11 16.93
N CYS A 208 10.36 2.08 17.10
CA CYS A 208 10.59 3.46 16.67
C CYS A 208 11.84 4.06 17.31
N ARG A 209 11.99 3.89 18.63
CA ARG A 209 13.19 4.37 19.35
C ARG A 209 14.48 3.71 18.85
N ALA A 210 14.44 2.40 18.61
CA ALA A 210 15.61 1.65 18.12
C ALA A 210 16.03 2.11 16.72
N VAL A 211 15.08 2.23 15.79
CA VAL A 211 15.35 2.68 14.41
C VAL A 211 15.85 4.13 14.38
N ASN A 212 15.19 5.03 15.13
CA ASN A 212 15.59 6.44 15.18
C ASN A 212 16.96 6.63 15.82
N LYS A 213 17.28 5.84 16.86
CA LYS A 213 18.62 5.82 17.47
C LYS A 213 19.68 5.34 16.47
N MET A 214 19.41 4.27 15.73
CA MET A 214 20.31 3.75 14.69
C MET A 214 20.50 4.78 13.58
N ALA A 215 19.44 5.44 13.14
CA ALA A 215 19.51 6.46 12.10
C ALA A 215 20.23 7.74 12.56
N GLY A 216 20.16 8.10 13.83
CA GLY A 216 20.58 9.38 14.36
C GLY A 216 19.64 10.54 14.02
N GLN A 217 18.44 10.22 13.53
CA GLN A 217 17.32 11.15 13.28
C GLN A 217 15.99 10.39 13.24
N THR A 218 14.87 11.11 13.15
CA THR A 218 13.56 10.50 13.05
C THR A 218 13.34 9.89 11.67
N ARG A 219 13.21 8.57 11.62
CA ARG A 219 12.89 7.75 10.44
C ARG A 219 11.59 6.99 10.60
N MET A 220 11.22 6.68 11.85
CA MET A 220 10.04 5.91 12.16
C MET A 220 9.24 6.60 13.27
N LEU A 221 7.97 6.75 13.03
CA LEU A 221 6.97 7.18 13.99
C LEU A 221 6.05 6.00 14.33
N GLY A 222 5.31 6.08 15.42
CA GLY A 222 4.44 4.99 15.84
C GLY A 222 3.12 5.46 16.41
N HIS A 223 2.10 4.64 16.23
CA HIS A 223 0.81 4.79 16.88
C HIS A 223 0.82 4.30 18.33
N THR A 224 -0.19 4.72 19.09
CA THR A 224 -0.75 3.93 20.19
C THR A 224 -2.10 3.38 19.74
N ILE A 225 -2.25 2.06 19.79
CA ILE A 225 -3.51 1.39 19.52
C ILE A 225 -4.45 1.67 20.70
N ILE A 226 -5.67 2.08 20.39
CA ILE A 226 -6.76 2.19 21.35
C ILE A 226 -7.88 1.22 20.99
N THR A 227 -8.53 0.68 22.00
CA THR A 227 -9.59 -0.32 21.87
C THR A 227 -10.84 0.12 22.59
N PRO A 228 -11.58 1.12 22.06
CA PRO A 228 -12.81 1.59 22.67
C PRO A 228 -13.77 0.45 23.01
N LYS A 229 -14.50 0.55 24.13
CA LYS A 229 -15.32 -0.49 24.75
C LYS A 229 -14.60 -1.63 25.46
N TYR A 230 -13.30 -1.83 25.27
CA TYR A 230 -12.56 -2.75 26.14
C TYR A 230 -12.54 -2.22 27.60
N PRO A 231 -12.50 -3.10 28.58
CA PRO A 231 -12.31 -2.66 29.98
C PRO A 231 -11.04 -1.80 30.09
N ASN A 232 -11.15 -0.68 30.78
CA ASN A 232 -10.02 0.21 31.11
C ASN A 232 -9.24 0.78 29.90
N TRP A 233 -9.83 0.82 28.70
CA TRP A 233 -9.15 1.33 27.50
C TRP A 233 -8.65 2.78 27.64
N MET A 234 -9.31 3.60 28.47
CA MET A 234 -8.89 4.97 28.76
C MET A 234 -7.60 5.03 29.58
N ASP A 235 -7.29 4.03 30.41
CA ASP A 235 -6.02 3.96 31.12
C ASP A 235 -4.86 3.81 30.14
N GLU A 236 -5.07 3.05 29.04
CA GLU A 236 -4.09 2.95 27.96
C GLU A 236 -3.93 4.26 27.17
N VAL A 237 -5.00 5.06 27.05
CA VAL A 237 -4.90 6.42 26.51
C VAL A 237 -4.04 7.30 27.41
N ASP A 238 -4.24 7.25 28.72
CA ASP A 238 -3.42 8.00 29.68
C ASP A 238 -1.96 7.56 29.63
N ARG A 239 -1.71 6.27 29.60
CA ARG A 239 -0.38 5.72 29.43
C ARG A 239 0.26 6.15 28.08
N GLY A 240 -0.55 6.19 27.01
CA GLY A 240 -0.16 6.73 25.72
C GLY A 240 0.37 8.17 25.84
N ILE A 241 -0.38 9.03 26.49
CA ILE A 241 -0.04 10.44 26.67
C ILE A 241 1.20 10.62 27.56
N GLU A 242 1.26 9.90 28.68
CA GLU A 242 2.29 10.13 29.70
C GLU A 242 3.61 9.42 29.40
N VAL A 243 3.56 8.19 28.88
CA VAL A 243 4.70 7.29 28.79
C VAL A 243 5.12 7.03 27.33
N LEU A 244 4.17 6.59 26.50
CA LEU A 244 4.50 6.13 25.14
C LEU A 244 4.75 7.27 24.17
N LYS A 245 3.99 8.37 24.30
CA LYS A 245 4.10 9.59 23.49
C LYS A 245 4.08 9.29 21.97
N PRO A 246 3.02 8.66 21.47
CA PRO A 246 2.89 8.35 20.06
C PRO A 246 2.67 9.63 19.25
N VAL A 247 2.82 9.57 17.94
CA VAL A 247 2.47 10.69 17.06
C VAL A 247 0.97 10.72 16.75
N SER A 248 0.29 9.61 16.91
CA SER A 248 -1.12 9.44 16.60
C SER A 248 -1.71 8.19 17.28
N TRP A 249 -3.04 8.07 17.19
CA TRP A 249 -3.80 6.93 17.69
C TRP A 249 -4.21 6.01 16.54
N LYS A 250 -4.35 4.72 16.81
CA LYS A 250 -4.81 3.73 15.84
C LYS A 250 -5.94 2.91 16.39
N SER A 251 -6.99 2.68 15.59
CA SER A 251 -8.04 1.73 15.95
C SER A 251 -8.79 1.19 14.72
N TYR A 252 -9.63 0.19 14.99
CA TYR A 252 -10.58 -0.41 14.06
C TYR A 252 -11.99 -0.20 14.61
N THR A 253 -12.84 0.54 13.90
CA THR A 253 -14.24 0.75 14.35
C THR A 253 -15.07 -0.52 14.30
N ILE A 254 -14.70 -1.48 13.46
CA ILE A 254 -15.33 -2.79 13.39
C ILE A 254 -14.94 -3.70 14.58
N GLY A 255 -13.91 -3.34 15.35
CA GLY A 255 -13.35 -4.13 16.43
C GLY A 255 -12.34 -5.15 15.91
N ASP A 256 -12.78 -6.39 15.67
CA ASP A 256 -11.93 -7.47 15.14
C ASP A 256 -12.01 -7.51 13.61
N PRO A 257 -10.88 -7.51 12.89
CA PRO A 257 -10.88 -7.58 11.42
C PRO A 257 -11.25 -8.97 10.86
N PHE A 258 -11.29 -10.02 11.68
CA PHE A 258 -11.58 -11.38 11.22
C PHE A 258 -13.03 -11.84 11.43
N GLY A 259 -13.84 -11.07 12.14
CA GLY A 259 -15.22 -11.43 12.36
C GLY A 259 -16.01 -10.44 13.22
N PRO A 260 -17.29 -10.73 13.50
CA PRO A 260 -18.11 -9.87 14.33
C PRO A 260 -17.53 -9.69 15.73
N SER A 261 -17.33 -8.45 16.13
CA SER A 261 -16.77 -8.08 17.44
C SER A 261 -17.82 -7.43 18.34
N LYS A 262 -17.81 -7.78 19.62
CA LYS A 262 -18.60 -7.08 20.64
C LYS A 262 -18.09 -5.68 20.97
N TYR A 263 -16.88 -5.36 20.51
CA TYR A 263 -16.20 -4.10 20.74
C TYR A 263 -16.30 -3.14 19.54
N ALA A 264 -17.13 -3.41 18.56
CA ALA A 264 -17.38 -2.49 17.45
C ALA A 264 -17.96 -1.16 17.99
N TRP A 265 -17.49 -0.03 17.45
CA TRP A 265 -17.82 1.32 17.93
C TRP A 265 -17.94 2.32 16.79
N LYS A 266 -18.36 3.56 17.07
CA LYS A 266 -18.52 4.63 16.08
C LYS A 266 -17.69 5.85 16.46
N LEU A 267 -17.16 6.54 15.46
CA LEU A 267 -16.41 7.80 15.65
C LEU A 267 -17.28 8.90 16.27
N ASP A 268 -18.55 8.93 15.95
CA ASP A 268 -19.52 9.92 16.45
C ASP A 268 -20.26 9.49 17.72
N ASP A 269 -19.77 8.46 18.42
CA ASP A 269 -20.33 8.08 19.74
C ASP A 269 -19.90 9.11 20.79
N GLU A 270 -20.84 9.99 21.14
CA GLU A 270 -20.60 11.13 22.05
C GLU A 270 -20.17 10.69 23.45
N LYS A 271 -20.73 9.59 23.95
CA LYS A 271 -20.41 9.11 25.29
C LYS A 271 -19.08 8.38 25.37
N LEU A 272 -18.75 7.65 24.32
CA LEU A 272 -17.55 6.83 24.28
C LEU A 272 -16.33 7.61 23.81
N MET A 273 -16.46 8.36 22.69
CA MET A 273 -15.32 8.92 21.99
C MET A 273 -15.04 10.40 22.29
N TYR A 274 -16.06 11.20 22.62
CA TYR A 274 -15.85 12.64 22.86
C TYR A 274 -14.94 12.94 24.05
N PRO A 275 -15.02 12.21 25.18
CA PRO A 275 -14.01 12.34 26.25
C PRO A 275 -12.58 12.01 25.81
N PHE A 276 -12.42 11.04 24.90
CA PHE A 276 -11.12 10.72 24.33
C PHE A 276 -10.61 11.86 23.42
N TYR A 277 -11.45 12.42 22.53
CA TYR A 277 -11.05 13.52 21.65
C TYR A 277 -10.61 14.76 22.43
N GLU A 278 -11.34 15.09 23.48
CA GLU A 278 -10.96 16.19 24.37
C GLU A 278 -9.57 15.97 24.99
N LYS A 279 -9.30 14.75 25.48
CA LYS A 279 -8.02 14.37 26.08
C LYS A 279 -6.88 14.35 25.02
N ALA A 280 -7.14 13.82 23.84
CA ALA A 280 -6.20 13.77 22.71
C ALA A 280 -5.78 15.19 22.27
N ILE A 281 -6.73 16.10 22.10
CA ILE A 281 -6.46 17.50 21.75
C ILE A 281 -5.63 18.19 22.84
N LYS A 282 -6.00 18.02 24.10
CA LYS A 282 -5.27 18.62 25.25
C LYS A 282 -3.84 18.13 25.34
N SER A 283 -3.57 16.88 24.94
CA SER A 283 -2.22 16.31 24.93
C SER A 283 -1.36 16.72 23.72
N GLY A 284 -1.97 17.33 22.70
CA GLY A 284 -1.33 17.62 21.42
C GLY A 284 -1.21 16.42 20.49
N ILE A 285 -1.75 15.24 20.85
CA ILE A 285 -1.77 14.03 20.00
C ILE A 285 -3.17 13.95 19.35
N ASN A 286 -3.41 14.84 18.42
CA ASN A 286 -4.76 15.11 17.88
C ASN A 286 -5.06 14.40 16.54
N THR A 287 -4.31 13.38 16.18
CA THR A 287 -4.55 12.58 14.97
C THR A 287 -4.95 11.16 15.33
N ILE A 288 -6.04 10.67 14.73
CA ILE A 288 -6.48 9.29 14.85
C ILE A 288 -6.58 8.63 13.48
N CYS A 289 -5.95 7.47 13.33
CA CYS A 289 -5.92 6.67 12.11
C CYS A 289 -6.87 5.48 12.27
N ILE A 290 -7.85 5.39 11.40
CA ILE A 290 -8.96 4.44 11.53
C ILE A 290 -9.06 3.57 10.30
N HIS A 291 -8.95 2.26 10.52
CA HIS A 291 -9.28 1.27 9.49
C HIS A 291 -10.77 1.30 9.16
N LYS A 292 -11.09 1.49 7.89
CA LYS A 292 -12.46 1.39 7.35
C LYS A 292 -12.42 0.80 5.94
N GLY A 293 -13.50 0.14 5.56
CA GLY A 293 -13.56 -0.54 4.24
C GLY A 293 -12.92 -1.92 4.24
N LEU A 294 -12.43 -2.35 3.09
CA LEU A 294 -11.81 -3.66 2.81
C LEU A 294 -12.65 -4.85 3.34
N MET A 295 -13.93 -4.85 2.99
CA MET A 295 -14.87 -5.88 3.44
C MET A 295 -15.10 -6.93 2.33
N PRO A 296 -15.31 -8.21 2.69
CA PRO A 296 -15.67 -9.24 1.72
C PRO A 296 -17.00 -8.90 1.02
N ARG A 297 -17.30 -9.56 -0.11
CA ARG A 297 -18.55 -9.30 -0.85
C ARG A 297 -19.80 -9.60 -0.04
N ASP A 298 -19.76 -10.65 0.76
CA ASP A 298 -20.83 -11.07 1.66
C ASP A 298 -20.71 -10.45 3.07
N TYR A 299 -20.15 -9.23 3.16
CA TYR A 299 -19.85 -8.55 4.42
C TYR A 299 -21.04 -8.44 5.37
N GLU A 300 -22.24 -8.28 4.86
CA GLU A 300 -23.46 -8.22 5.68
C GLU A 300 -23.67 -9.52 6.47
N LYS A 301 -23.28 -10.64 5.89
CA LYS A 301 -23.32 -11.96 6.54
C LYS A 301 -22.07 -12.22 7.38
N ALA A 302 -20.90 -11.99 6.81
CA ALA A 302 -19.62 -12.28 7.45
C ALA A 302 -19.40 -11.44 8.72
N PHE A 303 -19.90 -10.19 8.72
CA PHE A 303 -19.82 -9.25 9.83
C PHE A 303 -21.19 -8.80 10.32
N ALA A 304 -22.10 -9.76 10.49
CA ALA A 304 -23.46 -9.50 10.90
C ALA A 304 -23.51 -8.66 12.20
N GLY A 305 -24.22 -7.54 12.16
CA GLY A 305 -24.38 -6.61 13.31
C GLY A 305 -23.17 -5.67 13.53
N THR A 306 -22.07 -5.81 12.79
CA THR A 306 -20.88 -4.94 12.95
C THR A 306 -20.39 -4.27 11.66
N TRP A 307 -20.77 -4.75 10.48
CA TRP A 307 -20.30 -4.23 9.20
C TRP A 307 -20.56 -2.72 8.99
N GLU A 308 -21.62 -2.17 9.55
CA GLU A 308 -21.92 -0.74 9.42
C GLU A 308 -20.82 0.14 10.02
N HIS A 309 -20.06 -0.37 11.01
CA HIS A 309 -18.94 0.34 11.61
C HIS A 309 -17.74 0.49 10.65
N ALA A 310 -17.65 -0.33 9.60
CA ALA A 310 -16.62 -0.20 8.56
C ALA A 310 -16.93 0.87 7.51
N THR A 311 -18.14 1.46 7.52
CA THR A 311 -18.57 2.47 6.55
C THR A 311 -18.06 3.88 6.88
N ALA A 312 -18.24 4.83 5.95
CA ALA A 312 -17.89 6.24 6.15
C ALA A 312 -18.95 7.07 6.91
N ARG A 313 -20.05 6.45 7.41
CA ARG A 313 -21.24 7.16 7.89
C ARG A 313 -21.02 8.01 9.14
N ASP A 314 -20.15 7.58 10.04
CA ASP A 314 -19.88 8.19 11.35
C ASP A 314 -18.77 9.27 11.32
N ILE A 315 -18.06 9.40 10.20
CA ILE A 315 -16.88 10.27 10.09
C ILE A 315 -17.27 11.74 10.06
N GLY A 316 -18.25 12.10 9.22
CA GLY A 316 -18.58 13.51 8.96
C GLY A 316 -19.10 14.26 10.20
N LYS A 317 -19.92 13.60 11.04
CA LYS A 317 -20.39 14.18 12.30
C LYS A 317 -19.22 14.34 13.28
N ALA A 318 -18.42 13.31 13.48
CA ALA A 318 -17.26 13.36 14.38
C ALA A 318 -16.29 14.47 13.95
N ALA A 319 -15.97 14.60 12.68
CA ALA A 319 -15.07 15.62 12.18
C ALA A 319 -15.62 17.05 12.35
N LYS A 320 -16.93 17.22 12.18
CA LYS A 320 -17.59 18.52 12.37
C LYS A 320 -17.63 18.94 13.84
N ASP A 321 -17.92 18.00 14.73
CA ASP A 321 -18.01 18.28 16.16
C ASP A 321 -16.62 18.47 16.80
N TRP A 322 -15.58 17.90 16.19
CA TRP A 322 -14.20 17.94 16.69
C TRP A 322 -13.21 18.47 15.65
N PRO A 323 -13.30 19.77 15.29
CA PRO A 323 -12.43 20.35 14.25
C PRO A 323 -10.94 20.39 14.65
N GLY A 324 -10.61 20.21 15.93
CA GLY A 324 -9.24 20.10 16.42
C GLY A 324 -8.62 18.71 16.28
N MET A 325 -9.41 17.68 15.92
CA MET A 325 -8.92 16.34 15.62
C MET A 325 -8.68 16.15 14.12
N ASN A 326 -7.67 15.38 13.73
CA ASN A 326 -7.50 14.86 12.38
C ASN A 326 -7.97 13.41 12.33
N PHE A 327 -8.80 13.09 11.35
CA PHE A 327 -9.34 11.75 11.10
C PHE A 327 -8.72 11.21 9.82
N VAL A 328 -7.76 10.31 9.94
CA VAL A 328 -7.11 9.62 8.81
C VAL A 328 -7.81 8.30 8.58
N ILE A 329 -8.47 8.16 7.45
CA ILE A 329 -9.27 6.98 7.12
C ILE A 329 -8.44 6.06 6.23
N TYR A 330 -7.96 5.00 6.85
CA TYR A 330 -7.14 4.00 6.18
C TYR A 330 -7.94 3.29 5.09
N HIS A 331 -7.26 3.00 3.99
CA HIS A 331 -7.81 2.40 2.78
C HIS A 331 -8.85 3.28 2.08
N SER A 332 -8.93 4.56 2.48
CA SER A 332 -9.96 5.51 2.01
C SER A 332 -11.37 4.93 2.04
N ALA A 333 -11.64 4.07 3.01
CA ALA A 333 -12.92 3.35 3.17
C ALA A 333 -13.37 2.61 1.91
N LEU A 334 -12.47 2.18 1.02
CA LEU A 334 -12.85 1.39 -0.14
C LEU A 334 -13.50 0.08 0.33
N ARG A 335 -14.80 -0.09 0.03
CA ARG A 335 -15.55 -1.23 0.55
C ARG A 335 -15.09 -2.56 -0.05
N PRO A 336 -15.23 -2.77 -1.36
CA PRO A 336 -14.99 -4.09 -1.89
C PRO A 336 -13.51 -4.32 -2.15
N TRP A 337 -13.17 -5.53 -2.00
CA TRP A 337 -12.00 -6.09 -2.58
C TRP A 337 -12.21 -6.22 -4.09
N LEU A 338 -11.46 -5.48 -4.87
CA LEU A 338 -11.72 -5.32 -6.32
C LEU A 338 -10.99 -6.34 -7.21
N ALA A 339 -10.50 -7.44 -6.64
CA ALA A 339 -9.71 -8.39 -7.42
C ALA A 339 -10.53 -9.31 -8.32
N ASP A 340 -11.78 -9.58 -7.98
CA ASP A 340 -12.59 -10.61 -8.63
C ASP A 340 -13.38 -10.13 -9.87
N GLN A 341 -13.74 -8.83 -9.91
CA GLN A 341 -14.50 -8.26 -11.02
C GLN A 341 -14.02 -6.83 -11.38
N PRO A 342 -12.73 -6.64 -11.65
CA PRO A 342 -12.16 -5.30 -11.79
C PRO A 342 -12.72 -4.50 -12.98
N ASP A 343 -13.09 -5.17 -14.07
CA ASP A 343 -13.67 -4.51 -15.22
C ASP A 343 -15.13 -4.08 -14.97
N ALA A 344 -15.91 -4.90 -14.25
CA ALA A 344 -17.27 -4.56 -13.85
C ALA A 344 -17.30 -3.41 -12.85
N ASP A 345 -16.36 -3.40 -11.92
CA ASP A 345 -16.21 -2.31 -10.94
C ASP A 345 -15.83 -0.99 -11.62
N LEU A 346 -14.91 -1.04 -12.60
CA LEU A 346 -14.61 0.14 -13.43
C LEU A 346 -15.84 0.62 -14.19
N GLN A 347 -16.57 -0.28 -14.85
CA GLN A 347 -17.77 0.08 -15.61
C GLN A 347 -18.82 0.71 -14.71
N LYS A 348 -19.07 0.12 -13.53
CA LYS A 348 -20.00 0.68 -12.52
C LYS A 348 -19.59 2.09 -12.10
N PHE A 349 -18.29 2.31 -11.85
CA PHE A 349 -17.78 3.65 -11.55
C PHE A 349 -17.99 4.61 -12.73
N LEU A 350 -17.66 4.19 -13.96
CA LEU A 350 -17.84 5.01 -15.15
C LEU A 350 -19.31 5.39 -15.36
N ASP A 351 -20.26 4.51 -15.08
CA ASP A 351 -21.69 4.75 -15.24
C ASP A 351 -22.28 5.63 -14.15
N THR A 352 -21.81 5.49 -12.93
CA THR A 352 -22.44 6.10 -11.74
C THR A 352 -21.62 7.20 -11.09
N GLY A 353 -20.31 7.26 -11.32
CA GLY A 353 -19.36 8.12 -10.57
C GLY A 353 -19.23 7.72 -9.10
N TYR A 354 -19.66 6.52 -8.72
CA TYR A 354 -19.73 6.10 -7.32
C TYR A 354 -18.91 4.84 -7.07
N VAL A 355 -17.98 4.97 -6.12
CA VAL A 355 -17.26 3.85 -5.51
C VAL A 355 -17.77 3.69 -4.10
N GLU A 356 -18.28 2.51 -3.77
CA GLU A 356 -18.98 2.25 -2.53
C GLU A 356 -18.12 2.60 -1.30
N TRP A 357 -18.68 3.41 -0.41
CA TRP A 357 -18.11 4.03 0.79
C TRP A 357 -16.96 5.01 0.53
N ALA A 358 -16.11 4.77 -0.45
CA ALA A 358 -15.02 5.67 -0.78
C ALA A 358 -15.50 7.01 -1.35
N THR A 359 -16.54 6.99 -2.21
CA THR A 359 -17.16 8.24 -2.68
C THR A 359 -17.86 8.98 -1.54
N ASP A 360 -18.45 8.24 -0.60
CA ASP A 360 -19.06 8.86 0.59
C ASP A 360 -18.02 9.56 1.43
N LEU A 361 -16.86 8.93 1.68
CA LEU A 361 -15.72 9.55 2.33
C LEU A 361 -15.25 10.81 1.57
N ALA A 362 -15.04 10.68 0.27
CA ALA A 362 -14.52 11.78 -0.55
C ALA A 362 -15.41 13.03 -0.53
N ARG A 363 -16.70 12.87 -0.31
CA ARG A 363 -17.70 13.98 -0.23
C ARG A 363 -17.84 14.58 1.17
N ILE A 364 -17.22 14.01 2.20
CA ILE A 364 -17.36 14.53 3.58
C ILE A 364 -16.91 15.96 3.71
N PRO A 365 -15.75 16.40 3.18
CA PRO A 365 -15.32 17.78 3.32
C PRO A 365 -16.36 18.80 2.83
N GLU A 366 -16.91 18.59 1.64
CA GLU A 366 -17.95 19.45 1.08
C GLU A 366 -19.28 19.34 1.87
N LYS A 367 -19.74 18.11 2.12
CA LYS A 367 -21.04 17.83 2.75
C LYS A 367 -21.16 18.39 4.18
N TYR A 368 -20.08 18.32 4.94
CA TYR A 368 -20.08 18.73 6.35
C TYR A 368 -19.35 20.06 6.59
N GLY A 369 -18.70 20.63 5.58
CA GLY A 369 -17.91 21.86 5.69
C GLY A 369 -16.67 21.67 6.57
N VAL A 370 -15.97 20.55 6.45
CA VAL A 370 -14.82 20.18 7.29
C VAL A 370 -13.55 20.02 6.48
N ASN A 371 -12.39 20.19 7.13
CA ASN A 371 -11.07 20.10 6.49
C ASN A 371 -10.09 19.14 7.22
N ASN A 372 -10.57 18.40 8.19
CA ASN A 372 -9.81 17.55 9.10
C ASN A 372 -10.05 16.05 8.86
N VAL A 373 -10.51 15.68 7.66
CA VAL A 373 -10.68 14.29 7.23
C VAL A 373 -9.71 14.00 6.09
N TYR A 374 -8.95 12.93 6.21
CA TYR A 374 -7.93 12.50 5.25
C TYR A 374 -8.22 11.10 4.75
N GLY A 375 -8.00 10.85 3.45
CA GLY A 375 -8.07 9.52 2.85
C GLY A 375 -6.66 8.95 2.66
N GLU A 376 -6.35 7.87 3.37
CA GLU A 376 -5.12 7.13 3.20
C GLU A 376 -5.34 6.00 2.19
N ILE A 377 -4.33 5.68 1.35
CA ILE A 377 -4.51 4.83 0.17
C ILE A 377 -3.79 3.47 0.25
N GLY A 378 -3.26 3.08 1.40
CA GLY A 378 -2.65 1.77 1.63
C GLY A 378 -3.59 0.61 1.29
N SER A 379 -3.07 -0.52 0.88
CA SER A 379 -3.79 -1.65 0.30
C SER A 379 -4.66 -1.30 -0.91
N THR A 380 -5.43 -0.23 -0.85
CA THR A 380 -6.32 0.22 -1.94
C THR A 380 -5.53 0.51 -3.21
N PHE A 381 -4.44 1.28 -3.09
CA PHE A 381 -3.57 1.56 -4.22
C PHE A 381 -2.89 0.29 -4.74
N ALA A 382 -2.28 -0.48 -3.85
CA ALA A 382 -1.58 -1.71 -4.22
C ALA A 382 -2.47 -2.69 -4.99
N SER A 383 -3.68 -2.92 -4.50
CA SER A 383 -4.61 -3.88 -5.09
C SER A 383 -5.19 -3.39 -6.43
N THR A 384 -5.63 -2.14 -6.49
CA THR A 384 -6.29 -1.62 -7.68
C THR A 384 -5.30 -1.30 -8.81
N ALA A 385 -4.08 -0.87 -8.50
CA ALA A 385 -3.04 -0.58 -9.49
C ALA A 385 -2.67 -1.79 -10.35
N VAL A 386 -2.76 -3.01 -9.79
CA VAL A 386 -2.40 -4.24 -10.53
C VAL A 386 -3.60 -5.00 -11.08
N THR A 387 -4.81 -4.77 -10.56
CA THR A 387 -6.03 -5.42 -11.09
C THR A 387 -6.68 -4.63 -12.21
N ASN A 388 -6.79 -3.32 -12.03
CA ASN A 388 -7.30 -2.40 -13.04
C ASN A 388 -6.72 -0.98 -12.85
N PRO A 389 -5.57 -0.67 -13.48
CA PRO A 389 -4.93 0.64 -13.38
C PRO A 389 -5.84 1.82 -13.71
N ARG A 390 -6.76 1.66 -14.66
CA ARG A 390 -7.72 2.72 -15.02
C ARG A 390 -8.72 3.00 -13.89
N PHE A 391 -9.16 1.96 -13.19
CA PHE A 391 -9.99 2.12 -12.00
C PHE A 391 -9.20 2.79 -10.89
N CYS A 392 -7.96 2.36 -10.65
CA CYS A 392 -7.06 2.98 -9.67
C CYS A 392 -6.90 4.49 -9.93
N ALA A 393 -6.57 4.87 -11.18
CA ALA A 393 -6.42 6.27 -11.57
C ALA A 393 -7.72 7.08 -11.43
N ALA A 394 -8.87 6.47 -11.73
CA ALA A 394 -10.18 7.09 -11.55
C ALA A 394 -10.50 7.31 -10.06
N PHE A 395 -10.23 6.31 -9.23
CA PHE A 395 -10.44 6.38 -7.79
C PHE A 395 -9.53 7.45 -7.13
N ILE A 396 -8.22 7.44 -7.41
CA ILE A 396 -7.30 8.47 -6.91
C ILE A 396 -7.71 9.86 -7.43
N GLY A 397 -8.08 9.95 -8.71
CA GLY A 397 -8.60 11.19 -9.31
C GLY A 397 -9.85 11.70 -8.59
N GLN A 398 -10.76 10.81 -8.18
CA GLN A 398 -11.95 11.18 -7.41
C GLN A 398 -11.58 11.70 -6.01
N LEU A 399 -10.69 11.03 -5.28
CA LEU A 399 -10.21 11.50 -3.97
C LEU A 399 -9.60 12.90 -4.11
N VAL A 400 -8.66 13.09 -5.02
CA VAL A 400 -7.96 14.37 -5.24
C VAL A 400 -8.93 15.48 -5.63
N ASN A 401 -9.96 15.19 -6.42
CA ASN A 401 -10.89 16.22 -6.92
C ASN A 401 -12.07 16.50 -5.98
N LEU A 402 -12.45 15.58 -5.09
CA LEU A 402 -13.55 15.79 -4.16
C LEU A 402 -13.06 16.17 -2.76
N MET A 403 -11.98 15.55 -2.27
CA MET A 403 -11.41 15.89 -0.95
C MET A 403 -10.40 17.04 -1.04
N GLY A 404 -9.69 17.17 -2.17
CA GLY A 404 -8.51 17.99 -2.32
C GLY A 404 -7.21 17.18 -2.16
N ALA A 405 -6.21 17.49 -2.97
CA ALA A 405 -4.91 16.80 -2.94
C ALA A 405 -4.22 16.87 -1.56
N GLU A 406 -4.51 17.93 -0.79
CA GLU A 406 -3.98 18.16 0.54
C GLU A 406 -4.58 17.26 1.63
N ARG A 407 -5.58 16.44 1.27
CA ARG A 407 -6.25 15.49 2.18
C ARG A 407 -6.11 14.03 1.76
N VAL A 408 -5.29 13.75 0.76
CA VAL A 408 -4.93 12.38 0.37
C VAL A 408 -3.53 12.10 0.88
N VAL A 409 -3.34 11.02 1.65
CA VAL A 409 -2.06 10.66 2.24
C VAL A 409 -1.59 9.30 1.74
N TRP A 410 -0.27 9.18 1.58
CA TRP A 410 0.41 7.99 1.11
C TRP A 410 0.55 6.97 2.23
N GLY A 411 0.12 5.77 1.98
CA GLY A 411 0.44 4.58 2.76
C GLY A 411 0.54 3.39 1.83
N THR A 412 1.30 2.38 2.19
CA THR A 412 1.51 1.20 1.34
C THR A 412 0.93 -0.07 1.94
N ASP A 413 0.70 -0.07 3.24
CA ASP A 413 0.32 -1.27 4.00
C ASP A 413 1.38 -2.38 3.90
N SER A 414 2.64 -2.00 3.61
CA SER A 414 3.77 -2.93 3.62
C SER A 414 4.13 -3.27 5.08
N VAL A 415 4.54 -4.45 5.40
CA VAL A 415 5.31 -5.46 4.61
C VAL A 415 4.45 -6.52 3.91
N TRP A 416 3.12 -6.39 3.91
CA TRP A 416 2.25 -7.40 3.29
C TRP A 416 2.46 -7.53 1.78
N TYR A 417 2.83 -6.43 1.14
CA TYR A 417 3.08 -6.33 -0.31
C TYR A 417 4.57 -6.35 -0.69
N GLY A 418 5.45 -6.77 0.24
CA GLY A 418 6.90 -6.66 0.07
C GLY A 418 7.38 -5.21 0.06
N SER A 419 8.48 -4.92 -0.65
CA SER A 419 8.96 -3.55 -0.76
C SER A 419 7.95 -2.62 -1.44
N PRO A 420 7.73 -1.42 -0.88
CA PRO A 420 6.85 -0.44 -1.49
C PRO A 420 7.41 0.20 -2.77
N GLN A 421 8.61 -0.14 -3.24
CA GLN A 421 9.24 0.54 -4.38
C GLN A 421 8.39 0.50 -5.65
N TRP A 422 7.75 -0.63 -5.96
CA TRP A 422 6.89 -0.72 -7.13
C TRP A 422 5.64 0.16 -7.01
N GLN A 423 5.08 0.30 -5.81
CA GLN A 423 3.95 1.20 -5.55
C GLN A 423 4.37 2.67 -5.70
N ILE A 424 5.56 3.00 -5.19
CA ILE A 424 6.15 4.35 -5.36
C ILE A 424 6.33 4.67 -6.84
N GLU A 425 6.92 3.75 -7.61
CA GLU A 425 7.09 3.94 -9.07
C GLU A 425 5.74 4.02 -9.79
N ALA A 426 4.76 3.22 -9.39
CA ALA A 426 3.40 3.31 -9.91
C ALA A 426 2.79 4.69 -9.67
N MET A 427 2.82 5.21 -8.43
CA MET A 427 2.28 6.55 -8.14
C MET A 427 3.06 7.66 -8.87
N ARG A 428 4.39 7.54 -8.98
CA ARG A 428 5.22 8.48 -9.75
C ARG A 428 4.79 8.59 -11.21
N ARG A 429 4.34 7.48 -11.79
CA ARG A 429 3.97 7.36 -13.21
C ARG A 429 2.49 7.51 -13.49
N MET A 430 1.63 7.38 -12.47
CA MET A 430 0.17 7.38 -12.66
C MET A 430 -0.32 8.75 -13.17
N GLU A 431 -1.15 8.69 -14.22
CA GLU A 431 -1.93 9.82 -14.70
C GLU A 431 -3.41 9.43 -14.80
N ILE A 432 -4.29 10.39 -14.57
CA ILE A 432 -5.73 10.16 -14.76
C ILE A 432 -6.01 10.22 -16.26
N PRO A 433 -6.54 9.15 -16.88
CA PRO A 433 -6.87 9.18 -18.32
C PRO A 433 -7.80 10.33 -18.71
N ASP A 434 -7.53 10.97 -19.86
CA ASP A 434 -8.26 12.16 -20.31
C ASP A 434 -9.77 11.93 -20.47
N ASP A 435 -10.19 10.75 -20.88
CA ASP A 435 -11.60 10.39 -20.98
C ASP A 435 -12.28 10.38 -19.60
N ILE A 436 -11.60 9.92 -18.57
CA ILE A 436 -12.06 9.95 -17.17
C ILE A 436 -12.10 11.39 -16.66
N MET A 437 -11.02 12.16 -16.90
CA MET A 437 -10.99 13.58 -16.55
C MET A 437 -12.19 14.35 -17.13
N LYS A 438 -12.46 14.14 -18.41
CA LYS A 438 -13.59 14.79 -19.13
C LYS A 438 -14.94 14.31 -18.58
N LYS A 439 -15.12 13.00 -18.41
CA LYS A 439 -16.38 12.39 -17.98
C LYS A 439 -16.83 12.91 -16.62
N PHE A 440 -15.90 12.98 -15.65
CA PHE A 440 -16.19 13.41 -14.29
C PHE A 440 -15.92 14.90 -14.04
N LYS A 441 -15.51 15.64 -15.07
CA LYS A 441 -15.15 17.06 -14.97
C LYS A 441 -14.09 17.33 -13.89
N PHE A 442 -13.17 16.40 -13.76
CA PHE A 442 -12.04 16.55 -12.83
C PHE A 442 -11.16 17.73 -13.27
N LYS A 443 -10.79 18.58 -12.32
CA LYS A 443 -10.00 19.80 -12.58
C LYS A 443 -8.53 19.59 -12.24
N THR A 444 -8.25 18.79 -11.21
CA THR A 444 -6.91 18.54 -10.70
C THR A 444 -6.34 17.27 -11.34
N LYS A 445 -5.26 17.41 -12.09
CA LYS A 445 -4.44 16.31 -12.62
C LYS A 445 -3.46 15.85 -11.55
N LEU A 446 -2.98 14.60 -11.66
CA LEU A 446 -1.89 14.14 -10.80
C LEU A 446 -0.56 14.80 -11.19
N GLY A 447 -0.32 14.98 -12.50
CA GLY A 447 0.90 15.59 -13.02
C GLY A 447 2.13 14.70 -12.93
N GLY A 448 3.26 15.15 -13.42
CA GLY A 448 4.52 14.39 -13.41
C GLY A 448 4.97 13.98 -12.01
N ALA A 449 5.99 13.13 -11.92
CA ALA A 449 6.44 12.49 -10.69
C ALA A 449 6.74 13.45 -9.51
N ASN A 450 7.19 14.67 -9.81
CA ASN A 450 7.49 15.73 -8.83
C ASN A 450 6.42 16.84 -8.80
N SER A 451 5.20 16.59 -9.32
CA SER A 451 4.11 17.56 -9.22
C SER A 451 3.79 17.87 -7.76
N GLU A 452 3.27 19.06 -7.49
CA GLU A 452 2.82 19.45 -6.15
C GLU A 452 1.80 18.47 -5.58
N VAL A 453 0.87 17.98 -6.41
CA VAL A 453 -0.13 16.98 -6.01
C VAL A 453 0.55 15.71 -5.50
N LYS A 454 1.50 15.15 -6.26
CA LYS A 454 2.20 13.92 -5.86
C LYS A 454 3.12 14.13 -4.67
N GLN A 455 3.80 15.28 -4.57
CA GLN A 455 4.61 15.61 -3.38
C GLN A 455 3.73 15.73 -2.11
N ASN A 456 2.57 16.35 -2.22
CA ASN A 456 1.61 16.43 -1.14
C ASN A 456 1.16 15.03 -0.71
N ILE A 457 0.75 14.19 -1.63
CA ILE A 457 0.31 12.83 -1.35
C ILE A 457 1.46 12.00 -0.74
N PHE A 458 2.65 12.01 -1.34
CA PHE A 458 3.78 11.19 -0.89
C PHE A 458 4.30 11.50 0.51
N GLY A 459 4.11 12.72 1.02
CA GLY A 459 4.62 12.97 2.36
C GLY A 459 4.37 14.37 2.93
N LEU A 460 4.16 15.41 2.11
CA LEU A 460 4.00 16.74 2.66
C LEU A 460 2.70 16.92 3.45
N ASN A 461 1.63 16.20 3.10
CA ASN A 461 0.39 16.18 3.86
C ASN A 461 0.63 15.56 5.25
N SER A 462 1.27 14.40 5.30
CA SER A 462 1.63 13.71 6.55
C SER A 462 2.59 14.56 7.39
N ALA A 463 3.59 15.19 6.76
CA ALA A 463 4.51 16.08 7.46
C ALA A 463 3.80 17.26 8.15
N ARG A 464 2.82 17.88 7.46
CA ARG A 464 2.00 18.95 8.06
C ARG A 464 1.14 18.43 9.21
N MET A 465 0.46 17.30 8.98
CA MET A 465 -0.46 16.70 9.95
C MET A 465 0.26 16.27 11.24
N TYR A 466 1.44 15.66 11.12
CA TYR A 466 2.25 15.23 12.27
C TYR A 466 3.25 16.29 12.75
N GLN A 467 3.13 17.53 12.26
CA GLN A 467 3.96 18.67 12.69
C GLN A 467 5.48 18.40 12.55
N LEU A 468 5.87 17.66 11.51
CA LEU A 468 7.27 17.40 11.20
C LEU A 468 7.95 18.67 10.66
N ASP A 469 9.28 18.72 10.74
CA ASP A 469 10.03 19.84 10.19
C ASP A 469 9.84 19.95 8.66
N MET A 470 8.99 20.89 8.25
CA MET A 470 8.63 21.11 6.85
C MET A 470 9.77 21.51 5.94
N ARG A 471 10.93 21.90 6.51
CA ARG A 471 12.13 22.15 5.70
C ARG A 471 12.61 20.92 4.94
N LEU A 472 12.17 19.73 5.36
CA LEU A 472 12.40 18.48 4.61
C LEU A 472 11.72 18.48 3.23
N GLY A 473 10.62 19.26 3.05
CA GLY A 473 9.87 19.38 1.79
C GLY A 473 10.26 20.57 0.92
N GLU A 474 11.03 21.54 1.43
CA GLU A 474 11.38 22.79 0.73
C GLU A 474 12.67 22.70 -0.10
N GLY A 475 12.84 21.63 -0.88
CA GLY A 475 14.03 21.46 -1.72
C GLY A 475 15.31 21.15 -0.95
N LYS A 476 15.26 20.96 0.37
CA LYS A 476 16.36 20.41 1.14
C LYS A 476 16.28 18.90 1.12
N PRO A 477 17.34 18.21 0.69
CA PRO A 477 17.37 16.77 0.71
C PRO A 477 17.18 16.28 2.15
N PHE A 478 16.47 15.16 2.32
CA PHE A 478 16.42 14.44 3.58
C PHE A 478 17.86 14.19 4.05
N ARG A 479 18.15 14.51 5.31
CA ARG A 479 19.53 14.42 5.82
C ARG A 479 20.08 13.01 5.65
N GLN A 480 21.24 12.88 5.04
CA GLN A 480 21.98 11.63 5.00
C GLN A 480 22.29 11.17 6.43
N ASP A 481 21.99 9.93 6.74
CA ASP A 481 22.13 9.33 8.06
C ASP A 481 22.68 7.91 7.97
N GLN A 482 22.79 7.23 9.10
CA GLN A 482 23.34 5.88 9.10
C GLN A 482 22.52 4.88 8.29
N ILE A 483 21.18 4.99 8.27
CA ILE A 483 20.34 4.13 7.41
C ILE A 483 20.62 4.41 5.93
N SER A 484 20.80 5.67 5.55
CA SER A 484 21.18 6.04 4.17
C SER A 484 22.54 5.44 3.77
N GLN A 485 23.51 5.41 4.71
CA GLN A 485 24.80 4.78 4.45
C GLN A 485 24.66 3.26 4.31
N ILE A 486 23.94 2.61 5.23
CA ILE A 486 23.66 1.16 5.15
C ILE A 486 22.98 0.82 3.82
N LYS A 487 22.02 1.64 3.37
CA LYS A 487 21.37 1.47 2.07
C LYS A 487 22.37 1.56 0.93
N ALA A 488 23.27 2.53 0.95
CA ALA A 488 24.27 2.70 -0.09
C ALA A 488 25.22 1.49 -0.16
N ASP A 489 25.68 1.01 0.98
CA ASP A 489 26.56 -0.17 1.08
C ASP A 489 25.82 -1.44 0.63
N TYR A 490 24.59 -1.62 1.05
CA TYR A 490 23.71 -2.74 0.62
C TYR A 490 23.54 -2.76 -0.89
N LEU A 491 23.24 -1.61 -1.50
CA LEU A 491 23.08 -1.52 -2.95
C LEU A 491 24.39 -1.74 -3.71
N ALA A 492 25.52 -1.28 -3.15
CA ALA A 492 26.86 -1.50 -3.72
C ALA A 492 27.26 -2.98 -3.71
N MET A 493 26.79 -3.76 -2.75
CA MET A 493 26.98 -5.22 -2.68
C MET A 493 26.02 -6.00 -3.62
N GLY A 494 25.22 -5.31 -4.41
CA GLY A 494 24.28 -5.90 -5.37
C GLY A 494 22.82 -5.79 -4.98
N GLY A 495 22.51 -5.58 -3.71
CA GLY A 495 21.17 -5.46 -3.15
C GLY A 495 20.22 -6.58 -3.60
N GLU A 496 19.35 -7.02 -2.77
CA GLU A 496 18.27 -7.91 -3.18
C GLU A 496 17.02 -7.08 -3.39
N ARG A 497 16.76 -6.63 -4.61
CA ARG A 497 15.53 -5.91 -4.91
C ARG A 497 14.36 -6.84 -4.73
N SER A 498 13.48 -6.50 -3.81
CA SER A 498 12.51 -7.41 -3.24
C SER A 498 11.16 -7.42 -3.93
N ASN A 499 11.05 -6.91 -5.14
CA ASN A 499 9.80 -6.98 -5.91
C ASN A 499 9.32 -8.42 -6.18
N THR A 500 9.97 -9.40 -5.58
CA THR A 500 9.64 -10.82 -5.65
C THR A 500 8.70 -11.29 -4.55
N TYR A 501 8.40 -10.44 -3.54
CA TYR A 501 7.62 -10.85 -2.36
C TYR A 501 6.36 -10.01 -2.24
N TYR A 502 5.32 -10.44 -2.89
CA TYR A 502 4.03 -9.78 -2.90
C TYR A 502 3.13 -10.26 -1.76
N GLY A 503 3.64 -10.21 -0.52
CA GLY A 503 2.94 -10.75 0.64
C GLY A 503 3.03 -12.27 0.80
N TYR A 504 3.67 -12.99 -0.14
CA TYR A 504 3.89 -14.44 -0.11
C TYR A 504 5.37 -14.77 0.02
N VAL A 505 5.67 -15.88 0.69
CA VAL A 505 7.05 -16.36 0.87
C VAL A 505 7.46 -17.19 -0.33
N ASP A 506 8.53 -16.79 -1.01
CA ASP A 506 9.15 -17.60 -2.07
C ASP A 506 10.22 -18.53 -1.46
N LYS A 507 10.14 -19.82 -1.77
CA LYS A 507 11.06 -20.87 -1.31
C LYS A 507 12.52 -20.58 -1.66
N LYS A 508 12.76 -19.92 -2.79
CA LYS A 508 14.11 -19.70 -3.31
C LYS A 508 14.83 -18.50 -2.72
N SER A 509 14.13 -17.66 -2.02
CA SER A 509 14.67 -16.49 -1.36
C SER A 509 15.29 -16.78 0.01
N HIS A 510 15.24 -18.02 0.47
CA HIS A 510 15.86 -18.46 1.72
C HIS A 510 17.29 -18.95 1.58
N VAL A 511 17.87 -18.87 0.39
CA VAL A 511 19.31 -19.10 0.21
C VAL A 511 20.01 -17.78 0.48
N VAL A 512 20.42 -17.62 1.74
CA VAL A 512 21.47 -16.68 2.13
C VAL A 512 22.78 -17.36 1.85
#